data_1e922b6602c32745c4e9c8126b0dab5b
#
_entry.id   1e922b6602c32745c4e9c8126b0dab5b
#
_cell.length_a   1.000
_cell.length_b   1.000
_cell.length_c   1.000
_cell.angle_alpha   90.00
_cell.angle_beta   90.00
_cell.angle_gamma   90.00
#
_symmetry.space_group_name_H-M   'P 1'
#
loop_
_entity.id
_entity.type
_entity.pdbx_description
1 polymer ?
#
loop_
_entity_poly.entity_id
_entity_poly.type
_entity_poly.pdbx_seq_one_letter_code
_entity_poly.pdbx_strand_id
1 'polypeptide(L)'
;MTRLFYILFIAFTLFSACKKYDDGTQLPYVPEATTDKELTDLLEETAWNTAQVADGMIWKHFQFPSIFDSRQYINIFDIDLNKNPKFDIPYTSTADFFTVSEAGEQNQADIAINGSYFGTTYGGSTVYFKKNGTVITQTVANFDSFRENAAFILSSSGKPSIVKKPAGGWDQVNAPYVLAGGPLLVYEGAAIVQLDQSFNTTRHPRTIIGTTSDNHMLMVVVDGRSSQSQGLTTTQLSELMMALGCTFAINMDGGGSSTAWIKGEGVVNHPTDNGKFDHEGQRDVATAIVVTAK
;
A
#
# COMPACT_ATOMS: atom_id res chain seq x y z
N MET A 1 -46.34 -46.66 38.22
CA MET A 1 -46.45 -45.84 37.00
C MET A 1 -45.41 -44.74 37.11
N THR A 2 -44.24 -44.94 36.48
CA THR A 2 -43.09 -44.04 36.57
C THR A 2 -42.98 -43.29 35.24
N ARG A 3 -43.26 -42.02 35.24
CA ARG A 3 -43.14 -41.17 34.06
C ARG A 3 -41.68 -40.69 33.95
N LEU A 4 -41.02 -41.11 32.86
CA LEU A 4 -39.69 -40.69 32.47
C LEU A 4 -39.78 -39.34 31.73
N PHE A 5 -39.20 -38.29 32.27
CA PHE A 5 -39.05 -36.99 31.60
C PHE A 5 -37.76 -37.01 30.76
N TYR A 6 -37.86 -36.94 29.44
CA TYR A 6 -36.75 -36.70 28.56
C TYR A 6 -36.52 -35.18 28.51
N ILE A 7 -35.39 -34.73 29.03
CA ILE A 7 -34.91 -33.36 28.86
C ILE A 7 -34.13 -33.34 27.55
N LEU A 8 -34.68 -32.64 26.57
CA LEU A 8 -34.02 -32.40 25.29
C LEU A 8 -33.04 -31.24 25.46
N PHE A 9 -31.75 -31.56 25.48
CA PHE A 9 -30.70 -30.56 25.47
C PHE A 9 -30.53 -30.04 24.05
N ILE A 10 -31.08 -28.86 23.73
CA ILE A 10 -30.78 -28.16 22.49
C ILE A 10 -29.45 -27.44 22.68
N ALA A 11 -28.40 -28.03 22.14
CA ALA A 11 -27.11 -27.37 22.01
C ALA A 11 -27.19 -26.22 20.99
N PHE A 12 -27.30 -25.01 21.49
CA PHE A 12 -27.16 -23.81 20.65
C PHE A 12 -25.68 -23.65 20.29
N THR A 13 -25.29 -24.16 19.14
CA THR A 13 -23.98 -23.84 18.56
C THR A 13 -24.03 -22.39 18.09
N LEU A 14 -23.43 -21.50 18.89
CA LEU A 14 -23.11 -20.14 18.47
C LEU A 14 -22.08 -20.24 17.33
N PHE A 15 -22.55 -20.25 16.11
CA PHE A 15 -21.72 -19.93 14.97
C PHE A 15 -21.32 -18.46 15.11
N SER A 16 -20.14 -18.22 15.66
CA SER A 16 -19.44 -16.96 15.49
C SER A 16 -19.17 -16.82 14.00
N ALA A 17 -20.08 -16.16 13.29
CA ALA A 17 -19.83 -15.72 11.94
C ALA A 17 -18.75 -14.65 12.03
N CYS A 18 -17.49 -15.05 11.89
CA CYS A 18 -16.49 -14.11 11.40
C CYS A 18 -17.12 -13.45 10.17
N LYS A 19 -17.29 -12.12 10.20
CA LYS A 19 -17.63 -11.36 9.00
C LYS A 19 -16.54 -11.70 7.99
N LYS A 20 -16.81 -12.62 7.08
CA LYS A 20 -16.02 -12.75 5.88
C LYS A 20 -16.16 -11.42 5.17
N TYR A 21 -15.05 -10.70 5.06
CA TYR A 21 -14.95 -9.70 4.02
C TYR A 21 -15.33 -10.39 2.71
N ASP A 22 -16.01 -9.67 1.83
CA ASP A 22 -16.19 -10.15 0.46
C ASP A 22 -14.76 -10.36 -0.10
N ASP A 23 -14.29 -11.61 -0.11
CA ASP A 23 -12.95 -12.00 -0.56
C ASP A 23 -12.83 -12.00 -2.09
N GLY A 24 -13.81 -11.36 -2.74
CA GLY A 24 -13.96 -11.38 -4.17
C GLY A 24 -14.39 -12.77 -4.62
N THR A 25 -15.64 -12.93 -4.98
CA THR A 25 -16.09 -14.15 -5.67
C THR A 25 -15.14 -14.38 -6.83
N GLN A 26 -14.51 -15.55 -6.88
CA GLN A 26 -13.70 -15.92 -8.04
C GLN A 26 -14.57 -15.78 -9.27
N LEU A 27 -14.24 -14.79 -10.07
CA LEU A 27 -14.88 -14.64 -11.36
C LEU A 27 -14.44 -15.77 -12.27
N PRO A 28 -15.23 -16.13 -13.27
CA PRO A 28 -14.80 -17.08 -14.28
C PRO A 28 -13.42 -16.67 -14.78
N TYR A 29 -12.49 -17.62 -14.78
CA TYR A 29 -11.16 -17.45 -15.32
C TYR A 29 -11.27 -16.95 -16.77
N VAL A 30 -10.74 -15.78 -17.02
CA VAL A 30 -10.49 -15.29 -18.37
C VAL A 30 -8.98 -15.35 -18.54
N PRO A 31 -8.45 -16.23 -19.41
CA PRO A 31 -7.04 -16.27 -19.68
C PRO A 31 -6.59 -14.92 -20.20
N GLU A 32 -5.69 -14.29 -19.49
CA GLU A 32 -5.03 -13.07 -19.92
C GLU A 32 -3.53 -13.27 -20.01
N ALA A 33 -2.91 -12.25 -20.55
CA ALA A 33 -1.50 -12.15 -20.76
C ALA A 33 -0.68 -12.77 -19.64
N THR A 34 0.15 -13.74 -19.95
CA THR A 34 0.91 -14.54 -18.98
C THR A 34 2.40 -14.25 -18.98
N THR A 35 2.85 -13.29 -19.83
CA THR A 35 4.25 -12.88 -19.94
C THR A 35 4.43 -11.43 -19.53
N ASP A 36 5.60 -11.07 -19.00
CA ASP A 36 5.92 -9.69 -18.61
C ASP A 36 5.71 -8.69 -19.75
N LYS A 37 5.98 -9.11 -21.00
CA LYS A 37 5.76 -8.28 -22.18
C LYS A 37 4.27 -8.02 -22.42
N GLU A 38 3.46 -9.04 -22.27
CA GLU A 38 2.00 -8.92 -22.42
C GLU A 38 1.39 -8.03 -21.33
N LEU A 39 1.93 -8.07 -20.11
CA LEU A 39 1.50 -7.19 -19.01
C LEU A 39 1.86 -5.72 -19.33
N THR A 40 3.04 -5.45 -19.83
CA THR A 40 3.44 -4.10 -20.23
C THR A 40 2.54 -3.58 -21.36
N ASP A 41 2.32 -4.37 -22.40
CA ASP A 41 1.45 -4.02 -23.52
C ASP A 41 0.01 -3.74 -23.02
N LEU A 42 -0.51 -4.59 -22.10
CA LEU A 42 -1.82 -4.39 -21.50
C LEU A 42 -1.93 -3.05 -20.76
N LEU A 43 -0.92 -2.71 -19.95
CA LEU A 43 -0.93 -1.46 -19.18
C LEU A 43 -0.79 -0.23 -20.07
N GLU A 44 0.02 -0.31 -21.14
CA GLU A 44 0.19 0.76 -22.13
C GLU A 44 -1.08 0.98 -22.96
N GLU A 45 -1.77 -0.08 -23.37
CA GLU A 45 -3.01 -0.03 -24.15
C GLU A 45 -4.25 0.29 -23.30
N THR A 46 -4.14 0.23 -21.96
CA THR A 46 -5.26 0.53 -21.07
C THR A 46 -5.71 1.97 -21.20
N ALA A 47 -7.00 2.17 -21.45
CA ALA A 47 -7.65 3.48 -21.47
C ALA A 47 -7.85 4.01 -20.04
N TRP A 48 -6.75 4.32 -19.36
CA TRP A 48 -6.78 4.84 -17.99
C TRP A 48 -7.67 6.08 -17.87
N ASN A 49 -8.52 6.11 -16.84
CA ASN A 49 -9.08 7.36 -16.40
C ASN A 49 -7.94 8.20 -15.83
N THR A 50 -7.76 9.40 -16.39
CA THR A 50 -6.60 10.24 -16.09
C THR A 50 -7.04 11.63 -15.71
N ALA A 51 -6.52 12.16 -14.60
CA ALA A 51 -6.73 13.53 -14.16
C ALA A 51 -5.39 14.17 -13.73
N GLN A 52 -5.20 15.44 -14.09
CA GLN A 52 -4.09 16.22 -13.55
C GLN A 52 -4.46 16.71 -12.15
N VAL A 53 -3.71 16.30 -11.14
CA VAL A 53 -3.92 16.71 -9.74
C VAL A 53 -3.25 18.06 -9.49
N ALA A 54 -1.98 18.21 -9.93
CA ALA A 54 -1.20 19.42 -9.81
C ALA A 54 -0.12 19.44 -10.91
N ASP A 55 0.71 20.48 -10.98
CA ASP A 55 1.81 20.52 -11.95
C ASP A 55 2.79 19.37 -11.73
N GLY A 56 2.98 18.55 -12.76
CA GLY A 56 3.80 17.34 -12.71
C GLY A 56 3.23 16.20 -11.89
N MET A 57 1.93 16.21 -11.57
CA MET A 57 1.25 15.15 -10.82
C MET A 57 0.00 14.69 -11.56
N ILE A 58 -0.02 13.44 -11.96
CA ILE A 58 -1.13 12.83 -12.71
C ILE A 58 -1.68 11.67 -11.89
N TRP A 59 -2.98 11.64 -11.71
CA TRP A 59 -3.69 10.48 -11.19
C TRP A 59 -4.23 9.68 -12.36
N LYS A 60 -3.93 8.37 -12.35
CA LYS A 60 -4.47 7.38 -13.29
C LYS A 60 -5.17 6.30 -12.48
N HIS A 61 -6.36 5.90 -12.89
CA HIS A 61 -7.03 4.78 -12.27
C HIS A 61 -7.81 3.96 -13.28
N PHE A 62 -7.93 2.68 -12.99
CA PHE A 62 -8.71 1.78 -13.84
C PHE A 62 -9.20 0.56 -13.05
N GLN A 63 -10.41 0.11 -13.41
CA GLN A 63 -10.96 -1.16 -12.92
C GLN A 63 -10.75 -2.22 -14.00
N PHE A 64 -9.76 -3.06 -13.79
CA PHE A 64 -9.47 -4.18 -14.69
C PHE A 64 -10.52 -5.27 -14.47
N PRO A 65 -11.23 -5.71 -15.52
CA PRO A 65 -12.11 -6.88 -15.44
C PRO A 65 -11.32 -8.16 -15.17
N SER A 66 -10.09 -8.23 -15.67
CA SER A 66 -9.13 -9.31 -15.41
C SER A 66 -7.70 -8.80 -15.63
N ILE A 67 -6.87 -8.88 -14.60
CA ILE A 67 -5.43 -8.75 -14.60
C ILE A 67 -4.91 -9.66 -13.47
N PHE A 68 -3.86 -10.44 -13.71
CA PHE A 68 -3.42 -11.48 -12.78
C PHE A 68 -4.54 -12.46 -12.40
N ASP A 69 -5.34 -12.87 -13.39
CA ASP A 69 -6.49 -13.78 -13.24
C ASP A 69 -7.56 -13.29 -12.24
N SER A 70 -7.72 -11.97 -12.11
CA SER A 70 -8.65 -11.40 -11.12
C SER A 70 -9.06 -9.97 -11.47
N ARG A 71 -10.19 -9.53 -10.93
CA ARG A 71 -10.57 -8.11 -10.96
C ARG A 71 -9.66 -7.31 -10.05
N GLN A 72 -9.20 -6.16 -10.56
CA GLN A 72 -8.38 -5.24 -9.79
C GLN A 72 -8.83 -3.79 -10.03
N TYR A 73 -8.86 -3.00 -8.98
CA TYR A 73 -8.94 -1.55 -9.09
C TYR A 73 -7.60 -0.97 -8.68
N ILE A 74 -6.95 -0.28 -9.59
CA ILE A 74 -5.59 0.23 -9.42
C ILE A 74 -5.62 1.75 -9.55
N ASN A 75 -5.05 2.43 -8.55
CA ASN A 75 -4.78 3.86 -8.54
C ASN A 75 -3.28 4.09 -8.65
N ILE A 76 -2.86 4.96 -9.54
CA ILE A 76 -1.47 5.35 -9.76
C ILE A 76 -1.37 6.87 -9.70
N PHE A 77 -0.52 7.37 -8.82
CA PHE A 77 -0.06 8.76 -8.86
C PHE A 77 1.31 8.77 -9.52
N ASP A 78 1.38 9.39 -10.66
CA ASP A 78 2.59 9.55 -11.47
C ASP A 78 3.13 10.97 -11.24
N ILE A 79 4.27 11.07 -10.57
CA ILE A 79 4.84 12.30 -10.03
C ILE A 79 6.18 12.59 -10.71
N ASP A 80 6.25 13.62 -11.53
CA ASP A 80 7.48 14.09 -12.18
C ASP A 80 8.40 14.79 -11.17
N LEU A 81 9.48 14.12 -10.78
CA LEU A 81 10.47 14.65 -9.84
C LEU A 81 11.29 15.81 -10.40
N ASN A 82 11.28 16.05 -11.73
CA ASN A 82 11.93 17.20 -12.34
C ASN A 82 11.20 18.52 -12.03
N LYS A 83 9.93 18.43 -11.62
CA LYS A 83 9.13 19.58 -11.14
C LYS A 83 9.48 19.96 -9.69
N ASN A 84 10.33 19.17 -9.03
CA ASN A 84 10.75 19.36 -7.63
C ASN A 84 9.55 19.40 -6.65
N PRO A 85 8.63 18.43 -6.67
CA PRO A 85 7.56 18.34 -5.69
C PRO A 85 8.13 18.22 -4.27
N LYS A 86 7.35 18.64 -3.29
CA LYS A 86 7.71 18.50 -1.88
C LYS A 86 7.06 17.27 -1.30
N PHE A 87 7.86 16.44 -0.65
CA PHE A 87 7.41 15.28 0.11
C PHE A 87 7.56 15.53 1.60
N ASP A 88 6.64 15.02 2.40
CA ASP A 88 6.80 14.90 3.86
C ASP A 88 6.19 13.58 4.34
N ILE A 89 6.51 13.22 5.59
CA ILE A 89 6.01 12.04 6.27
C ILE A 89 5.35 12.51 7.58
N PRO A 90 4.05 12.88 7.56
CA PRO A 90 3.28 13.07 8.77
C PRO A 90 3.28 11.80 9.61
N TYR A 91 3.33 11.93 10.94
CA TYR A 91 3.36 10.79 11.85
C TYR A 91 2.77 11.12 13.21
N THR A 92 2.38 10.08 13.92
CA THR A 92 2.12 10.11 15.36
C THR A 92 3.05 9.15 16.09
N SER A 93 3.51 9.54 17.26
CA SER A 93 4.37 8.70 18.12
C SER A 93 3.61 8.07 19.28
N THR A 94 2.33 8.38 19.44
CA THR A 94 1.45 7.95 20.52
C THR A 94 0.26 7.17 19.98
N ALA A 95 -0.65 6.75 20.84
CA ALA A 95 -1.90 6.08 20.47
C ALA A 95 -2.88 6.96 19.68
N ASP A 96 -2.53 8.22 19.46
CA ASP A 96 -3.28 9.09 18.57
C ASP A 96 -2.94 8.74 17.13
N PHE A 97 -3.94 8.34 16.38
CA PHE A 97 -3.85 8.04 14.97
C PHE A 97 -4.51 9.15 14.16
N PHE A 98 -4.30 9.15 12.87
CA PHE A 98 -4.97 10.05 11.93
C PHE A 98 -5.37 9.27 10.67
N THR A 99 -6.38 9.74 9.98
CA THR A 99 -6.71 9.23 8.65
C THR A 99 -5.76 9.83 7.60
N VAL A 100 -5.62 9.14 6.46
CA VAL A 100 -4.82 9.68 5.34
C VAL A 100 -5.40 11.01 4.84
N SER A 101 -6.73 11.17 4.89
CA SER A 101 -7.40 12.44 4.57
C SER A 101 -6.94 13.57 5.49
N GLU A 102 -6.96 13.35 6.82
CA GLU A 102 -6.49 14.33 7.79
C GLU A 102 -5.01 14.68 7.57
N ALA A 103 -4.17 13.68 7.28
CA ALA A 103 -2.76 13.93 6.95
C ALA A 103 -2.63 14.82 5.70
N GLY A 104 -3.40 14.56 4.65
CA GLY A 104 -3.42 15.36 3.44
C GLY A 104 -3.87 16.80 3.70
N GLU A 105 -4.99 16.98 4.38
CA GLU A 105 -5.57 18.28 4.70
C GLU A 105 -4.67 19.13 5.59
N GLN A 106 -4.19 18.57 6.71
CA GLN A 106 -3.35 19.28 7.68
C GLN A 106 -2.01 19.72 7.09
N ASN A 107 -1.48 18.97 6.13
CA ASN A 107 -0.24 19.30 5.45
C ASN A 107 -0.47 20.07 4.13
N GLN A 108 -1.72 20.43 3.80
CA GLN A 108 -2.09 21.12 2.57
C GLN A 108 -1.54 20.40 1.31
N ALA A 109 -1.47 19.08 1.38
CA ALA A 109 -0.93 18.24 0.32
C ALA A 109 -1.86 18.20 -0.89
N ASP A 110 -1.32 17.93 -2.06
CA ASP A 110 -2.13 17.64 -3.26
C ASP A 110 -2.49 16.16 -3.34
N ILE A 111 -1.58 15.29 -2.86
CA ILE A 111 -1.75 13.83 -2.80
C ILE A 111 -1.31 13.32 -1.43
N ALA A 112 -2.02 12.33 -0.89
CA ALA A 112 -1.60 11.58 0.29
C ALA A 112 -1.89 10.09 0.13
N ILE A 113 -0.99 9.24 0.66
CA ILE A 113 -1.18 7.80 0.83
C ILE A 113 -0.80 7.40 2.25
N ASN A 114 -1.24 6.22 2.71
CA ASN A 114 -0.76 5.66 3.96
C ASN A 114 0.74 5.38 3.93
N GLY A 115 1.36 5.43 5.08
CA GLY A 115 2.78 5.15 5.24
C GLY A 115 3.07 3.67 5.50
N SER A 116 3.93 3.40 6.49
CA SER A 116 4.43 2.07 6.77
C SER A 116 3.74 1.43 8.00
N TYR A 117 4.22 0.25 8.38
CA TYR A 117 3.67 -0.59 9.44
C TYR A 117 3.66 0.11 10.80
N PHE A 118 2.59 -0.09 11.55
CA PHE A 118 2.39 0.55 12.86
C PHE A 118 1.73 -0.40 13.86
N GLY A 119 1.82 -0.06 15.14
CA GLY A 119 1.17 -0.78 16.22
C GLY A 119 -0.27 -0.33 16.39
N THR A 120 -1.23 -1.17 16.02
CA THR A 120 -2.67 -0.84 16.10
C THR A 120 -3.17 -0.62 17.52
N THR A 121 -2.44 -1.06 18.56
CA THR A 121 -2.83 -0.94 19.95
C THR A 121 -2.13 0.23 20.65
N TYR A 122 -0.86 0.48 20.32
CA TYR A 122 -0.02 1.43 21.05
C TYR A 122 0.36 2.66 20.24
N GLY A 123 -0.03 2.69 18.95
CA GLY A 123 0.33 3.76 18.04
C GLY A 123 1.80 3.73 17.60
N GLY A 124 2.17 4.68 16.78
CA GLY A 124 3.52 4.84 16.27
C GLY A 124 3.95 3.76 15.26
N SER A 125 5.04 4.03 14.55
CA SER A 125 5.64 3.07 13.60
C SER A 125 6.17 1.83 14.34
N THR A 126 6.04 0.66 13.75
CA THR A 126 6.68 -0.58 14.23
C THR A 126 7.99 -0.88 13.52
N VAL A 127 8.29 -0.16 12.47
CA VAL A 127 9.52 -0.26 11.68
C VAL A 127 10.36 1.00 11.86
N TYR A 128 11.64 0.91 11.51
CA TYR A 128 12.56 2.05 11.63
C TYR A 128 11.98 3.30 10.94
N PHE A 129 11.93 4.37 11.71
CA PHE A 129 11.50 5.66 11.23
C PHE A 129 12.41 6.78 11.77
N LYS A 130 12.96 7.56 10.85
CA LYS A 130 13.77 8.75 11.13
C LYS A 130 13.14 9.95 10.44
N LYS A 131 13.00 11.07 11.15
CA LYS A 131 12.50 12.34 10.59
C LYS A 131 13.38 13.50 11.08
N ASN A 132 13.72 14.41 10.19
CA ASN A 132 14.62 15.56 10.47
C ASN A 132 15.94 15.13 11.13
N GLY A 133 16.50 14.00 10.73
CA GLY A 133 17.73 13.45 11.30
C GLY A 133 17.59 12.77 12.66
N THR A 134 16.42 12.85 13.29
CA THR A 134 16.14 12.20 14.58
C THR A 134 15.45 10.86 14.36
N VAL A 135 15.97 9.80 14.98
CA VAL A 135 15.31 8.49 15.01
C VAL A 135 14.09 8.57 15.93
N ILE A 136 12.91 8.39 15.35
CA ILE A 136 11.63 8.41 16.07
C ILE A 136 11.33 7.02 16.60
N THR A 137 11.59 5.98 15.77
CA THR A 137 11.31 4.57 16.10
C THR A 137 12.43 3.68 15.57
N GLN A 138 12.89 2.75 16.40
CA GLN A 138 13.65 1.58 15.95
C GLN A 138 12.66 0.47 15.61
N THR A 139 13.03 -0.42 14.69
CA THR A 139 12.17 -1.58 14.39
C THR A 139 11.94 -2.40 15.66
N VAL A 140 10.68 -2.70 15.96
CA VAL A 140 10.32 -3.49 17.15
C VAL A 140 10.92 -4.89 17.09
N ALA A 141 11.23 -5.45 18.26
CA ALA A 141 11.79 -6.80 18.35
C ALA A 141 10.87 -7.84 17.67
N ASN A 142 11.49 -8.81 16.99
CA ASN A 142 10.81 -9.90 16.28
C ASN A 142 9.89 -9.46 15.13
N PHE A 143 10.04 -8.25 14.60
CA PHE A 143 9.35 -7.86 13.38
C PHE A 143 9.92 -8.63 12.18
N ASP A 144 9.05 -9.02 11.25
CA ASP A 144 9.44 -9.77 10.05
C ASP A 144 10.45 -8.99 9.20
N SER A 145 11.69 -9.46 9.12
CA SER A 145 12.79 -8.73 8.47
C SER A 145 12.53 -8.44 7.00
N PHE A 146 11.76 -9.27 6.30
CA PHE A 146 11.41 -9.05 4.90
C PHE A 146 10.41 -7.89 4.73
N ARG A 147 9.65 -7.54 5.77
CA ARG A 147 8.71 -6.40 5.78
C ARG A 147 9.37 -5.07 6.16
N GLU A 148 10.68 -5.06 6.41
CA GLU A 148 11.46 -3.86 6.69
C GLU A 148 12.83 -3.89 5.98
N ASN A 149 12.89 -4.53 4.79
CA ASN A 149 14.13 -4.75 4.06
C ASN A 149 14.46 -3.64 3.03
N ALA A 150 13.62 -2.61 2.97
CA ALA A 150 13.82 -1.41 2.18
C ALA A 150 13.22 -0.20 2.90
N ALA A 151 13.47 1.01 2.40
CA ALA A 151 12.89 2.24 2.93
C ALA A 151 12.62 3.27 1.84
N PHE A 152 11.54 4.04 2.03
CA PHE A 152 11.36 5.33 1.41
C PHE A 152 12.20 6.37 2.16
N ILE A 153 13.00 7.14 1.46
CA ILE A 153 13.86 8.17 2.07
C ILE A 153 13.67 9.53 1.39
N LEU A 154 13.91 10.60 2.15
CA LEU A 154 14.12 11.93 1.59
C LEU A 154 15.54 12.38 1.91
N SER A 155 16.26 12.80 0.88
CA SER A 155 17.61 13.37 1.03
C SER A 155 17.55 14.73 1.75
N SER A 156 18.70 15.30 2.07
CA SER A 156 18.81 16.65 2.63
C SER A 156 18.26 17.75 1.70
N SER A 157 18.19 17.49 0.41
CA SER A 157 17.52 18.36 -0.57
C SER A 157 16.02 18.11 -0.71
N GLY A 158 15.46 17.15 0.05
CA GLY A 158 14.06 16.75 -0.04
C GLY A 158 13.75 15.80 -1.21
N LYS A 159 14.78 15.35 -1.96
CA LYS A 159 14.56 14.42 -3.08
C LYS A 159 14.20 13.02 -2.56
N PRO A 160 13.07 12.44 -2.99
CA PRO A 160 12.68 11.10 -2.60
C PRO A 160 13.48 10.02 -3.34
N SER A 161 13.69 8.89 -2.68
CA SER A 161 14.23 7.67 -3.31
C SER A 161 13.90 6.43 -2.48
N ILE A 162 14.20 5.26 -3.02
CA ILE A 162 14.06 3.96 -2.36
C ILE A 162 15.45 3.38 -2.15
N VAL A 163 15.69 2.88 -0.94
CA VAL A 163 16.97 2.23 -0.59
C VAL A 163 16.71 0.86 0.01
N LYS A 164 17.58 -0.09 -0.34
CA LYS A 164 17.63 -1.39 0.33
C LYS A 164 18.27 -1.24 1.70
N LYS A 165 17.82 -2.03 2.68
CA LYS A 165 18.41 -2.05 4.02
C LYS A 165 19.89 -2.41 3.96
N PRO A 166 20.80 -1.54 4.46
CA PRO A 166 22.22 -1.87 4.53
C PRO A 166 22.47 -3.05 5.48
N ALA A 167 23.54 -3.82 5.23
CA ALA A 167 23.93 -4.94 6.10
C ALA A 167 24.21 -4.51 7.55
N GLY A 168 24.69 -3.28 7.76
CA GLY A 168 24.92 -2.70 9.08
C GLY A 168 23.70 -2.01 9.70
N GLY A 169 22.51 -2.14 9.10
CA GLY A 169 21.29 -1.56 9.62
C GLY A 169 20.98 -0.14 9.14
N TRP A 170 19.82 0.36 9.58
CA TRP A 170 19.28 1.64 9.12
C TRP A 170 20.10 2.87 9.52
N ASP A 171 20.88 2.77 10.61
CA ASP A 171 21.74 3.87 11.08
C ASP A 171 22.84 4.23 10.06
N GLN A 172 23.14 3.34 9.11
CA GLN A 172 24.06 3.61 8.00
C GLN A 172 23.45 4.45 6.88
N VAL A 173 22.13 4.65 6.87
CA VAL A 173 21.44 5.46 5.86
C VAL A 173 21.59 6.94 6.20
N ASN A 174 22.43 7.63 5.43
CA ASN A 174 22.68 9.08 5.58
C ASN A 174 21.58 9.89 4.86
N ALA A 175 20.36 9.85 5.42
CA ALA A 175 19.24 10.67 4.98
C ALA A 175 18.50 11.21 6.20
N PRO A 176 17.99 12.47 6.17
CA PRO A 176 17.25 13.03 7.30
C PRO A 176 15.86 12.39 7.47
N TYR A 177 15.29 11.76 6.43
CA TYR A 177 14.03 11.04 6.50
C TYR A 177 14.24 9.61 6.00
N VAL A 178 13.85 8.64 6.79
CA VAL A 178 13.88 7.21 6.46
C VAL A 178 12.62 6.57 7.03
N LEU A 179 11.74 6.09 6.19
CA LEU A 179 10.58 5.30 6.57
C LEU A 179 10.77 3.89 6.04
N ALA A 180 11.16 2.96 6.91
CA ALA A 180 11.34 1.56 6.52
C ALA A 180 10.01 0.92 6.14
N GLY A 181 10.07 -0.04 5.25
CA GLY A 181 8.96 -0.82 4.74
C GLY A 181 9.46 -2.07 4.03
N GLY A 182 8.56 -2.76 3.35
CA GLY A 182 8.89 -3.96 2.61
C GLY A 182 7.68 -4.88 2.41
N PRO A 183 7.85 -5.93 1.64
CA PRO A 183 9.11 -6.34 1.00
C PRO A 183 9.56 -5.37 -0.10
N LEU A 184 10.87 -5.37 -0.33
CA LEU A 184 11.46 -4.80 -1.54
C LEU A 184 10.95 -5.61 -2.73
N LEU A 185 10.40 -4.94 -3.73
CA LEU A 185 9.73 -5.56 -4.88
C LEU A 185 10.62 -5.55 -6.14
N VAL A 186 11.22 -4.39 -6.41
CA VAL A 186 12.12 -4.18 -7.55
C VAL A 186 13.38 -3.50 -7.06
N TYR A 187 14.53 -3.97 -7.52
CA TYR A 187 15.82 -3.39 -7.20
C TYR A 187 16.72 -3.37 -8.46
N GLU A 188 17.20 -2.20 -8.83
CA GLU A 188 18.05 -1.96 -10.01
C GLU A 188 17.43 -2.55 -11.29
N GLY A 189 16.11 -2.39 -11.46
CA GLY A 189 15.37 -2.87 -12.62
C GLY A 189 15.14 -4.37 -12.67
N ALA A 190 15.34 -5.09 -11.57
CA ALA A 190 15.06 -6.52 -11.47
C ALA A 190 14.04 -6.82 -10.36
N ALA A 191 13.08 -7.69 -10.64
CA ALA A 191 12.13 -8.18 -9.66
C ALA A 191 12.85 -8.98 -8.57
N ILE A 192 12.49 -8.72 -7.31
CA ILE A 192 13.02 -9.47 -6.16
C ILE A 192 12.11 -10.67 -5.91
N VAL A 193 12.73 -11.85 -5.82
CA VAL A 193 12.01 -13.09 -5.47
C VAL A 193 11.42 -12.95 -4.06
N GLN A 194 10.11 -13.12 -3.97
CA GLN A 194 9.37 -12.99 -2.73
C GLN A 194 9.39 -14.30 -1.93
N LEU A 195 9.46 -14.19 -0.60
CA LEU A 195 9.43 -15.35 0.28
C LEU A 195 8.05 -16.02 0.25
N ASP A 196 8.02 -17.35 0.35
CA ASP A 196 6.78 -18.11 0.50
C ASP A 196 6.24 -17.97 1.95
N GLN A 197 5.62 -16.84 2.19
CA GLN A 197 4.96 -16.46 3.44
C GLN A 197 3.54 -15.99 3.12
N SER A 198 2.58 -16.27 3.98
CA SER A 198 1.17 -15.89 3.75
C SER A 198 0.98 -14.40 3.45
N PHE A 199 1.78 -13.53 4.09
CA PHE A 199 1.81 -12.11 3.78
C PHE A 199 2.09 -11.84 2.28
N ASN A 200 2.99 -12.62 1.68
CA ASN A 200 3.42 -12.43 0.30
C ASN A 200 2.52 -13.15 -0.70
N THR A 201 2.03 -14.34 -0.35
CA THR A 201 1.30 -15.22 -1.27
C THR A 201 -0.20 -15.00 -1.26
N THR A 202 -0.74 -14.30 -0.25
CA THR A 202 -2.16 -13.96 -0.17
C THR A 202 -2.43 -12.61 -0.81
N ARG A 203 -3.53 -12.50 -1.57
CA ARG A 203 -4.00 -11.25 -2.15
C ARG A 203 -4.54 -10.33 -1.06
N HIS A 204 -4.09 -9.08 -1.07
CA HIS A 204 -4.54 -8.02 -0.15
C HIS A 204 -4.60 -6.69 -0.88
N PRO A 205 -5.36 -5.69 -0.37
CA PRO A 205 -5.11 -4.30 -0.71
C PRO A 205 -3.65 -3.95 -0.45
N ARG A 206 -3.03 -3.17 -1.33
CA ARG A 206 -1.60 -2.86 -1.26
C ARG A 206 -1.34 -1.39 -1.52
N THR A 207 -0.30 -0.89 -0.89
CA THR A 207 0.26 0.44 -1.14
C THR A 207 1.73 0.29 -1.49
N ILE A 208 2.12 0.85 -2.62
CA ILE A 208 3.44 0.65 -3.20
C ILE A 208 4.03 2.00 -3.60
N ILE A 209 5.33 2.14 -3.49
CA ILE A 209 6.08 3.27 -4.02
C ILE A 209 7.14 2.73 -4.96
N GLY A 210 7.30 3.34 -6.13
CA GLY A 210 8.35 3.02 -7.08
C GLY A 210 8.99 4.25 -7.68
N THR A 211 10.20 4.09 -8.21
CA THR A 211 10.88 5.13 -9.00
C THR A 211 11.25 4.56 -10.36
N THR A 212 11.10 5.38 -11.39
CA THR A 212 11.40 5.03 -12.78
C THR A 212 12.74 5.63 -13.22
N SER A 213 13.27 5.18 -14.36
CA SER A 213 14.54 5.67 -14.90
C SER A 213 14.48 7.11 -15.44
N ASP A 214 13.29 7.58 -15.81
CA ASP A 214 13.02 8.94 -16.33
C ASP A 214 12.72 9.96 -15.23
N ASN A 215 13.05 9.59 -13.96
CA ASN A 215 12.95 10.45 -12.77
C ASN A 215 11.50 10.76 -12.36
N HIS A 216 10.61 9.78 -12.48
CA HIS A 216 9.28 9.82 -11.89
C HIS A 216 9.22 8.98 -10.61
N MET A 217 8.27 9.34 -9.74
CA MET A 217 7.85 8.51 -8.62
C MET A 217 6.42 8.07 -8.84
N LEU A 218 6.21 6.75 -8.78
CA LEU A 218 4.87 6.18 -8.80
C LEU A 218 4.45 5.82 -7.38
N MET A 219 3.31 6.35 -6.94
CA MET A 219 2.64 5.91 -5.72
C MET A 219 1.39 5.14 -6.16
N VAL A 220 1.36 3.85 -5.87
CA VAL A 220 0.33 2.93 -6.37
C VAL A 220 -0.47 2.38 -5.20
N VAL A 221 -1.80 2.47 -5.30
CA VAL A 221 -2.71 1.84 -4.34
C VAL A 221 -3.61 0.88 -5.11
N VAL A 222 -3.53 -0.40 -4.75
CA VAL A 222 -4.36 -1.47 -5.29
C VAL A 222 -5.41 -1.82 -4.25
N ASP A 223 -6.67 -1.71 -4.62
CA ASP A 223 -7.79 -2.13 -3.78
C ASP A 223 -7.84 -3.65 -3.66
N GLY A 224 -8.56 -4.15 -2.68
CA GLY A 224 -8.68 -5.59 -2.50
C GLY A 224 -9.81 -6.01 -1.56
N ARG A 225 -9.88 -7.30 -1.24
CA ARG A 225 -10.87 -7.88 -0.32
C ARG A 225 -12.33 -7.66 -0.76
N SER A 226 -12.55 -7.48 -2.04
CA SER A 226 -13.89 -7.26 -2.60
C SER A 226 -14.05 -8.01 -3.93
N SER A 227 -15.27 -8.26 -4.36
CA SER A 227 -15.57 -8.84 -5.67
C SER A 227 -15.22 -7.91 -6.83
N GLN A 228 -15.08 -6.61 -6.56
CA GLN A 228 -14.71 -5.59 -7.52
C GLN A 228 -13.19 -5.44 -7.65
N SER A 229 -12.43 -5.80 -6.60
CA SER A 229 -10.97 -5.81 -6.58
C SER A 229 -10.48 -6.80 -5.53
N GLN A 230 -9.73 -7.82 -5.95
CA GLN A 230 -9.29 -8.89 -5.05
C GLN A 230 -8.00 -8.53 -4.29
N GLY A 231 -7.23 -7.59 -4.81
CA GLY A 231 -5.89 -7.27 -4.34
C GLY A 231 -4.82 -8.16 -4.98
N LEU A 232 -3.56 -7.88 -4.66
CA LEU A 232 -2.42 -8.54 -5.28
C LEU A 232 -1.51 -9.21 -4.24
N THR A 233 -0.81 -10.27 -4.68
CA THR A 233 0.34 -10.86 -4.00
C THR A 233 1.57 -9.97 -4.20
N THR A 234 2.62 -10.14 -3.38
CA THR A 234 3.84 -9.33 -3.55
C THR A 234 4.62 -9.68 -4.82
N THR A 235 4.53 -10.91 -5.31
CA THR A 235 5.08 -11.29 -6.62
C THR A 235 4.37 -10.53 -7.74
N GLN A 236 3.04 -10.52 -7.74
CA GLN A 236 2.25 -9.75 -8.72
C GLN A 236 2.52 -8.24 -8.64
N LEU A 237 2.83 -7.71 -7.43
CA LEU A 237 3.27 -6.32 -7.29
C LEU A 237 4.62 -6.08 -7.94
N SER A 238 5.58 -7.00 -7.80
CA SER A 238 6.88 -6.87 -8.47
C SER A 238 6.70 -6.82 -9.98
N GLU A 239 5.89 -7.71 -10.55
CA GLU A 239 5.54 -7.76 -11.97
C GLU A 239 4.85 -6.46 -12.44
N LEU A 240 3.85 -5.99 -11.68
CA LEU A 240 3.15 -4.74 -11.97
C LEU A 240 4.11 -3.53 -12.00
N MET A 241 4.96 -3.40 -10.97
CA MET A 241 5.87 -2.25 -10.89
C MET A 241 6.97 -2.31 -11.95
N MET A 242 7.43 -3.50 -12.34
CA MET A 242 8.33 -3.69 -13.48
C MET A 242 7.65 -3.25 -14.79
N ALA A 243 6.43 -3.71 -15.04
CA ALA A 243 5.67 -3.37 -16.24
C ALA A 243 5.31 -1.86 -16.30
N LEU A 244 5.21 -1.18 -15.16
CA LEU A 244 5.08 0.28 -15.05
C LEU A 244 6.42 1.03 -15.20
N GLY A 245 7.52 0.34 -15.51
CA GLY A 245 8.84 0.93 -15.77
C GLY A 245 9.65 1.29 -14.52
N CYS A 246 9.28 0.78 -13.34
CA CYS A 246 10.02 1.05 -12.12
C CYS A 246 11.37 0.33 -12.10
N THR A 247 12.41 1.05 -11.68
CA THR A 247 13.74 0.52 -11.42
C THR A 247 13.96 0.17 -9.95
N PHE A 248 13.20 0.81 -9.06
CA PHE A 248 13.10 0.48 -7.63
C PHE A 248 11.64 0.51 -7.22
N ALA A 249 11.20 -0.46 -6.40
CA ALA A 249 9.86 -0.46 -5.82
C ALA A 249 9.83 -1.14 -4.45
N ILE A 250 9.01 -0.59 -3.55
CA ILE A 250 8.83 -1.08 -2.18
C ILE A 250 7.34 -1.17 -1.88
N ASN A 251 6.94 -2.27 -1.22
CA ASN A 251 5.62 -2.36 -0.60
C ASN A 251 5.62 -1.64 0.74
N MET A 252 4.59 -0.85 1.00
CA MET A 252 4.33 -0.17 2.26
C MET A 252 3.31 -0.96 3.09
N ASP A 253 2.71 -0.36 4.13
CA ASP A 253 1.60 -1.02 4.81
C ASP A 253 0.40 -1.14 3.87
N GLY A 254 -0.33 -2.23 4.04
CA GLY A 254 -1.43 -2.62 3.15
C GLY A 254 -2.69 -3.01 3.91
N GLY A 255 -3.54 -3.79 3.25
CA GLY A 255 -4.80 -4.22 3.85
C GLY A 255 -5.74 -3.05 4.09
N GLY A 256 -6.31 -2.97 5.29
CA GLY A 256 -7.21 -1.87 5.66
C GLY A 256 -6.56 -0.49 5.70
N SER A 257 -5.22 -0.42 5.76
CA SER A 257 -4.49 0.84 5.74
C SER A 257 -4.37 1.45 4.34
N SER A 258 -4.52 0.64 3.27
CA SER A 258 -4.37 1.10 1.89
C SER A 258 -5.37 2.20 1.57
N THR A 259 -4.90 3.43 1.52
CA THR A 259 -5.71 4.62 1.26
C THR A 259 -4.97 5.58 0.34
N ALA A 260 -5.68 6.12 -0.64
CA ALA A 260 -5.25 7.14 -1.58
C ALA A 260 -6.18 8.35 -1.48
N TRP A 261 -5.64 9.54 -1.30
CA TRP A 261 -6.39 10.78 -1.13
C TRP A 261 -5.85 11.87 -2.07
N ILE A 262 -6.76 12.67 -2.59
CA ILE A 262 -6.47 13.82 -3.45
C ILE A 262 -7.18 15.05 -2.88
N LYS A 263 -6.48 16.18 -2.87
CA LYS A 263 -7.04 17.47 -2.46
C LYS A 263 -8.25 17.85 -3.30
N GLY A 264 -9.36 18.11 -2.62
CA GLY A 264 -10.63 18.49 -3.27
C GLY A 264 -11.48 17.31 -3.74
N GLU A 265 -10.90 16.11 -3.94
CA GLU A 265 -11.64 14.90 -4.32
C GLU A 265 -11.93 14.01 -3.10
N GLY A 266 -11.07 14.04 -2.07
CA GLY A 266 -11.15 13.15 -0.93
C GLY A 266 -10.45 11.82 -1.17
N VAL A 267 -10.93 10.74 -0.53
CA VAL A 267 -10.45 9.38 -0.74
C VAL A 267 -10.88 8.88 -2.12
N VAL A 268 -9.92 8.42 -2.92
CA VAL A 268 -10.16 8.05 -4.34
C VAL A 268 -10.03 6.55 -4.63
N ASN A 269 -9.56 5.77 -3.67
CA ASN A 269 -9.61 4.31 -3.71
C ASN A 269 -10.77 3.78 -2.84
N HIS A 270 -10.85 2.46 -2.63
CA HIS A 270 -11.92 1.84 -1.85
C HIS A 270 -11.33 1.11 -0.63
N PRO A 271 -11.04 1.84 0.47
CA PRO A 271 -10.49 1.24 1.70
C PRO A 271 -11.49 0.27 2.32
N THR A 272 -11.00 -0.76 3.04
CA THR A 272 -11.81 -1.95 3.34
C THR A 272 -12.27 -2.08 4.79
N ASP A 273 -11.98 -1.14 5.69
CA ASP A 273 -12.31 -1.33 7.12
C ASP A 273 -13.80 -1.23 7.44
N ASN A 274 -14.62 -0.62 6.57
CA ASN A 274 -16.08 -0.66 6.67
C ASN A 274 -16.73 -1.91 6.02
N GLY A 275 -15.94 -2.76 5.36
CA GLY A 275 -16.39 -3.97 4.67
C GLY A 275 -17.21 -3.70 3.41
N LYS A 276 -17.08 -2.51 2.79
CA LYS A 276 -17.78 -2.09 1.57
C LYS A 276 -16.77 -1.68 0.50
N PHE A 277 -17.22 -1.68 -0.75
CA PHE A 277 -16.45 -1.13 -1.86
C PHE A 277 -16.94 0.30 -2.13
N ASP A 278 -16.56 1.22 -1.26
CA ASP A 278 -16.85 2.66 -1.31
C ASP A 278 -15.63 3.46 -0.83
N HIS A 279 -15.71 4.78 -0.79
CA HIS A 279 -14.61 5.66 -0.42
C HIS A 279 -14.54 5.98 1.09
N GLU A 280 -15.36 5.29 1.92
CA GLU A 280 -15.58 5.67 3.33
C GLU A 280 -14.82 4.80 4.34
N GLY A 281 -14.21 3.70 3.91
CA GLY A 281 -13.63 2.69 4.78
C GLY A 281 -12.17 2.92 5.16
N GLN A 282 -11.66 4.16 5.15
CA GLN A 282 -10.26 4.40 5.50
C GLN A 282 -10.00 4.09 6.98
N ARG A 283 -8.82 3.51 7.23
CA ARG A 283 -8.30 3.23 8.57
C ARG A 283 -7.47 4.39 9.08
N ASP A 284 -7.53 4.63 10.38
CA ASP A 284 -6.56 5.47 11.07
C ASP A 284 -5.18 4.82 11.03
N VAL A 285 -4.15 5.60 10.69
CA VAL A 285 -2.76 5.16 10.52
C VAL A 285 -1.81 5.99 11.38
N ALA A 286 -0.60 5.48 11.60
CA ALA A 286 0.41 6.20 12.39
C ALA A 286 1.38 7.02 11.52
N THR A 287 1.47 6.73 10.23
CA THR A 287 2.31 7.45 9.27
C THR A 287 1.57 7.57 7.94
N ALA A 288 1.79 8.68 7.25
CA ALA A 288 1.37 8.89 5.86
C ALA A 288 2.53 9.44 5.04
N ILE A 289 2.42 9.39 3.72
CA ILE A 289 3.32 10.07 2.80
C ILE A 289 2.48 11.08 2.03
N VAL A 290 2.89 12.33 2.10
CA VAL A 290 2.18 13.45 1.47
C VAL A 290 3.06 14.12 0.43
N VAL A 291 2.43 14.63 -0.63
CA VAL A 291 3.12 15.30 -1.74
C VAL A 291 2.40 16.59 -2.07
N THR A 292 3.17 17.65 -2.27
CA THR A 292 2.68 18.96 -2.66
C THR A 292 3.46 19.45 -3.88
N ALA A 293 2.79 20.01 -4.88
CA ALA A 293 3.45 20.69 -5.98
C ALA A 293 4.24 21.90 -5.46
N LYS A 294 5.26 22.29 -6.22
CA LYS A 294 6.11 23.41 -5.83
C LYS A 294 5.45 24.74 -6.11
#